data_b005c6d6607f5cfb6593a14e667b52b3
#
_entry.id   b005c6d6607f5cfb6593a14e667b52b3
#
_cell.length_a   1.000
_cell.length_b   1.000
_cell.length_c   1.000
_cell.angle_alpha   90.00
_cell.angle_beta   90.00
_cell.angle_gamma   90.00
#
_symmetry.space_group_name_H-M   'P 1'
#
loop_
_entity.id
_entity.type
_entity.pdbx_description
1 polymer ?
#
loop_
_entity_poly.entity_id
_entity_poly.type
_entity_poly.pdbx_seq_one_letter_code
_entity_poly.pdbx_strand_id
1 'polypeptide(L)'
;MPRWEPLHVDYVIAMRVLDSFGMPYAELWRQLRPVSARLGIPRPSYWRVRRFVIADRRRKAENTEALNRVVCDLFAGLSPLPRL
;
A
#
# COMPACT_ATOMS: atom_id res chain seq x y z
N MET A 1 -21.27 18.62 -3.57
CA MET A 1 -21.04 17.39 -3.21
C MET A 1 -19.73 16.93 -3.56
N PRO A 2 -19.00 16.60 -2.64
CA PRO A 2 -17.68 16.23 -2.92
C PRO A 2 -17.69 14.93 -3.57
N ARG A 3 -17.04 14.79 -4.57
CA ARG A 3 -17.04 13.70 -5.20
C ARG A 3 -15.84 13.01 -4.84
N TRP A 4 -15.89 11.86 -4.54
CA TRP A 4 -14.81 11.02 -4.30
C TRP A 4 -14.23 10.64 -5.61
N GLU A 5 -13.15 11.20 -5.97
CA GLU A 5 -12.49 10.78 -7.17
C GLU A 5 -11.41 9.81 -6.82
N PRO A 6 -11.38 8.65 -7.40
CA PRO A 6 -10.35 7.68 -7.09
C PRO A 6 -9.00 8.22 -7.56
N LEU A 7 -7.95 7.84 -6.88
CA LEU A 7 -6.62 8.23 -7.29
C LEU A 7 -6.26 7.53 -8.59
N HIS A 8 -5.55 8.24 -9.44
CA HIS A 8 -5.11 7.65 -10.69
C HIS A 8 -4.20 6.46 -10.36
N VAL A 9 -4.31 5.42 -11.16
CA VAL A 9 -3.58 4.19 -10.89
C VAL A 9 -2.07 4.41 -10.83
N ASP A 10 -1.54 5.32 -11.62
CA ASP A 10 -0.10 5.59 -11.60
C ASP A 10 0.31 6.19 -10.28
N TYR A 11 -0.53 7.00 -9.67
CA TYR A 11 -0.23 7.54 -8.35
C TYR A 11 -0.26 6.43 -7.31
N VAL A 12 -1.20 5.52 -7.41
CA VAL A 12 -1.29 4.42 -6.47
C VAL A 12 -0.04 3.55 -6.55
N ILE A 13 0.38 3.22 -7.76
CA ILE A 13 1.57 2.40 -7.95
C ILE A 13 2.80 3.13 -7.41
N ALA A 14 2.94 4.41 -7.74
CA ALA A 14 4.09 5.19 -7.28
C ALA A 14 4.12 5.26 -5.77
N MET A 15 2.98 5.50 -5.13
CA MET A 15 2.93 5.60 -3.69
C MET A 15 3.31 4.28 -3.03
N ARG A 16 2.87 3.17 -3.59
CA ARG A 16 3.22 1.87 -3.02
C ARG A 16 4.69 1.55 -3.17
N VAL A 17 5.25 1.87 -4.33
CA VAL A 17 6.67 1.64 -4.54
C VAL A 17 7.51 2.52 -3.62
N LEU A 18 7.17 3.79 -3.51
CA LEU A 18 7.91 4.71 -2.67
C LEU A 18 7.78 4.34 -1.21
N ASP A 19 6.59 3.91 -0.80
CA ASP A 19 6.38 3.52 0.59
C ASP A 19 7.20 2.28 0.94
N SER A 20 7.44 1.42 -0.03
CA SER A 20 8.23 0.22 0.23
C SER A 20 9.67 0.55 0.57
N PHE A 21 10.12 1.76 0.26
CA PHE A 21 11.46 2.19 0.63
C PHE A 21 11.48 2.86 2.00
N GLY A 22 10.34 2.93 2.66
CA GLY A 22 10.30 3.50 4.00
C GLY A 22 10.35 5.02 4.05
N MET A 23 9.94 5.70 2.99
CA MET A 23 10.01 7.15 2.97
C MET A 23 9.02 7.79 3.93
N PRO A 24 9.40 8.89 4.56
CA PRO A 24 8.44 9.68 5.33
C PRO A 24 7.33 10.20 4.41
N TYR A 25 6.16 10.44 4.96
CA TYR A 25 5.02 10.88 4.15
C TYR A 25 5.33 12.15 3.36
N ALA A 26 6.01 13.09 3.96
CA ALA A 26 6.31 14.35 3.27
C ALA A 26 7.23 14.13 2.07
N GLU A 27 8.23 13.27 2.24
CA GLU A 27 9.16 12.99 1.16
C GLU A 27 8.46 12.21 0.05
N LEU A 28 7.63 11.24 0.43
CA LEU A 28 6.88 10.47 -0.53
C LEU A 28 6.01 11.39 -1.37
N TRP A 29 5.35 12.34 -0.72
CA TRP A 29 4.50 13.31 -1.40
C TRP A 29 5.32 14.16 -2.39
N ARG A 30 6.52 14.57 -2.00
CA ARG A 30 7.36 15.35 -2.89
C ARG A 30 7.78 14.54 -4.11
N GLN A 31 8.03 13.27 -3.91
CA GLN A 31 8.47 12.41 -5.01
C GLN A 31 7.35 12.11 -6.02
N LEU A 32 6.14 12.49 -5.72
CA LEU A 32 5.06 12.34 -6.67
C LEU A 32 5.03 13.45 -7.72
N ARG A 33 5.86 14.48 -7.55
CA ARG A 33 5.89 15.57 -8.51
C ARG A 33 6.24 15.10 -9.93
N PRO A 34 7.24 14.25 -10.13
CA PRO A 34 7.53 13.78 -11.48
C PRO A 34 6.37 13.01 -12.10
N VAL A 35 5.63 12.28 -11.28
CA VAL A 35 4.47 11.54 -11.78
C VAL A 35 3.40 12.53 -12.26
N SER A 36 3.18 13.57 -11.48
CA SER A 36 2.23 14.61 -11.85
C SER A 36 2.62 15.26 -13.18
N ALA A 37 3.92 15.56 -13.33
CA ALA A 37 4.40 16.18 -14.55
C ALA A 37 4.18 15.28 -15.77
N ARG A 38 4.39 13.98 -15.57
CA ARG A 38 4.23 13.06 -16.69
C ARG A 38 2.77 12.85 -17.06
N LEU A 39 1.90 12.79 -16.06
CA LEU A 39 0.50 12.55 -16.33
C LEU A 39 -0.27 13.79 -16.72
N GLY A 40 0.24 14.96 -16.39
CA GLY A 40 -0.52 16.18 -16.60
C GLY A 40 -1.71 16.30 -15.67
N ILE A 41 -1.72 15.55 -14.58
CA ILE A 41 -2.80 15.56 -13.61
C ILE A 41 -2.25 16.10 -12.30
N PRO A 42 -2.95 17.00 -11.63
CA PRO A 42 -2.43 17.57 -10.41
C PRO A 42 -2.13 16.51 -9.36
N ARG A 43 -1.05 16.71 -8.65
CA ARG A 43 -0.66 15.81 -7.59
C ARG A 43 -1.71 15.84 -6.47
N PRO A 44 -2.04 14.69 -5.87
CA PRO A 44 -2.96 14.69 -4.75
C PRO A 44 -2.41 15.51 -3.60
N SER A 45 -3.27 16.00 -2.72
CA SER A 45 -2.82 16.78 -1.59
C SER A 45 -2.01 15.89 -0.64
N TYR A 46 -1.18 16.53 0.17
CA TYR A 46 -0.37 15.82 1.14
C TYR A 46 -1.27 14.96 2.07
N TRP A 47 -2.38 15.54 2.51
CA TRP A 47 -3.26 14.81 3.44
C TRP A 47 -3.91 13.62 2.78
N ARG A 48 -4.24 13.73 1.51
CA ARG A 48 -4.83 12.61 0.79
C ARG A 48 -3.81 11.49 0.61
N VAL A 49 -2.57 11.85 0.30
CA VAL A 49 -1.50 10.88 0.15
C VAL A 49 -1.24 10.19 1.48
N ARG A 50 -1.15 10.97 2.55
CA ARG A 50 -0.89 10.44 3.87
C ARG A 50 -2.00 9.45 4.27
N ARG A 51 -3.25 9.84 4.02
CA ARG A 51 -4.37 8.99 4.36
C ARG A 51 -4.35 7.69 3.56
N PHE A 52 -3.99 7.78 2.28
CA PHE A 52 -3.89 6.59 1.45
C PHE A 52 -2.82 5.64 1.96
N VAL A 53 -1.65 6.17 2.27
CA VAL A 53 -0.54 5.33 2.71
C VAL A 53 -0.86 4.65 4.03
N ILE A 54 -1.48 5.37 4.95
CA ILE A 54 -1.86 4.79 6.23
C ILE A 54 -2.86 3.66 6.03
N ALA A 55 -3.87 3.89 5.19
CA ALA A 55 -4.87 2.86 4.92
C ALA A 55 -4.26 1.67 4.20
N ASP A 56 -3.34 1.93 3.28
CA ASP A 56 -2.69 0.88 2.52
C ASP A 56 -1.82 0.01 3.42
N ARG A 57 -1.09 0.63 4.35
CA ARG A 57 -0.28 -0.12 5.29
C ARG A 57 -1.14 -0.98 6.20
N ARG A 58 -2.27 -0.43 6.65
CA ARG A 58 -3.18 -1.19 7.48
C ARG A 58 -3.73 -2.40 6.74
N ARG A 59 -4.12 -2.19 5.48
CA ARG A 59 -4.66 -3.28 4.69
C ARG A 59 -3.62 -4.36 4.44
N LYS A 60 -2.37 -3.95 4.20
CA LYS A 60 -1.30 -4.92 4.00
C LYS A 60 -1.04 -5.72 5.26
N ALA A 61 -1.07 -5.07 6.41
CA ALA A 61 -0.86 -5.77 7.67
C ALA A 61 -1.97 -6.78 7.91
N GLU A 62 -3.21 -6.40 7.63
CA GLU A 62 -4.34 -7.30 7.80
C GLU A 62 -4.25 -8.47 6.82
N ASN A 63 -3.87 -8.20 5.58
CA ASN A 63 -3.73 -9.26 4.59
C ASN A 63 -2.59 -10.20 4.96
N THR A 64 -1.50 -9.68 5.47
CA THR A 64 -0.38 -10.49 5.87
C THR A 64 -0.76 -11.38 7.04
N GLU A 65 -1.51 -10.83 7.98
CA GLU A 65 -1.96 -11.61 9.12
C GLU A 65 -2.91 -12.71 8.68
N ALA A 66 -3.85 -12.39 7.79
CA ALA A 66 -4.77 -13.39 7.28
C ALA A 66 -4.03 -14.46 6.50
N LEU A 67 -3.06 -14.05 5.70
CA LEU A 67 -2.29 -14.99 4.92
C LEU A 67 -1.46 -15.91 5.83
N ASN A 68 -0.85 -15.34 6.84
CA ASN A 68 -0.09 -16.14 7.79
C ASN A 68 -0.97 -17.16 8.49
N ARG A 69 -2.20 -16.76 8.80
CA ARG A 69 -3.12 -17.67 9.46
C ARG A 69 -3.46 -18.83 8.55
N VAL A 70 -3.72 -18.56 7.28
CA VAL A 70 -4.04 -19.58 6.31
C VAL A 70 -2.85 -20.51 6.09
N VAL A 71 -1.66 -19.95 5.99
CA VAL A 71 -0.46 -20.75 5.79
C VAL A 71 -0.22 -21.65 6.99
N CYS A 72 -0.40 -21.12 8.19
CA CYS A 72 -0.24 -21.92 9.39
C CYS A 72 -1.25 -23.07 9.43
N ASP A 73 -2.49 -22.78 9.04
CA ASP A 73 -3.49 -23.81 9.02
C ASP A 73 -3.16 -24.89 7.99
N LEU A 74 -2.65 -24.48 6.82
CA LEU A 74 -2.28 -25.41 5.80
C LEU A 74 -1.14 -26.32 6.27
N PHE A 75 -0.13 -25.71 6.87
CA PHE A 75 0.98 -26.51 7.36
C PHE A 75 0.55 -27.44 8.47
N ALA A 76 -0.31 -26.98 9.33
CA ALA A 76 -0.80 -27.82 10.40
C ALA A 76 -1.58 -29.01 9.85
N GLY A 77 -2.34 -28.76 8.78
CA GLY A 77 -3.11 -29.82 8.20
C GLY A 77 -2.32 -30.75 7.34
N LEU A 78 -1.26 -30.20 6.72
CA LEU A 78 -0.59 -31.00 5.82
C LEU A 78 0.41 -31.84 6.44
N SER A 79 0.91 -31.53 7.49
CA SER A 79 1.92 -32.22 7.88
C SER A 79 1.92 -32.61 9.01
N PRO A 80 1.97 -33.43 9.16
CA PRO A 80 2.09 -34.03 10.18
C PRO A 80 3.46 -34.31 10.05
N LEU A 81 4.23 -33.47 10.04
CA LEU A 81 5.39 -33.81 9.96
C LEU A 81 5.62 -34.69 10.96
N PRO A 82 6.06 -35.63 10.79
CA PRO A 82 6.25 -36.63 11.65
C PRO A 82 7.16 -36.05 12.56
N ARG A 83 6.87 -35.88 13.57
CA ARG A 83 7.52 -35.44 14.38
C ARG A 83 8.45 -36.32 14.63
N LEU A 84 9.29 -36.29 14.39
CA LEU A 84 10.17 -37.17 14.64
C LEU A 84 10.69 -37.12 15.80
#